data_377cf5feefbb60cc0b3f710e0de24b66
#
_entry.id   377cf5feefbb60cc0b3f710e0de24b66
#
_cell.length_a   1.000
_cell.length_b   1.000
_cell.length_c   1.000
_cell.angle_alpha   90.00
_cell.angle_beta   90.00
_cell.angle_gamma   90.00
#
_symmetry.space_group_name_H-M   'P 1'
#
loop_
_entity.id
_entity.type
_entity.pdbx_description
1 polymer ?
#
loop_
_entity_poly.entity_id
_entity_poly.type
_entity_poly.pdbx_seq_one_letter_code
_entity_poly.pdbx_strand_id
1 'polypeptide(L)'
;MEHFEQTANLTSDRPDSDCPKELAHYPIMHRQPIHWGEMDAFNHLNNVVYYRYAESARIGYLQALGMFDGNMVTVLAQSSCQYLRPVTYPETLLLGVRCQRLGTTSIVMEYSYYSTAQQAIVATAEAVIVRLESNGKDKLPWTKAERERLFALEEKVGHVPKT
;
A
#
# COMPACT_ATOMS: atom_id res chain seq x y z
N MET A 1 14.11 -21.21 -20.31
CA MET A 1 13.95 -20.36 -19.11
C MET A 1 12.75 -19.49 -19.35
N GLU A 2 11.58 -19.94 -18.93
CA GLU A 2 10.33 -19.21 -19.13
C GLU A 2 10.18 -18.17 -18.01
N HIS A 3 9.98 -16.92 -18.41
CA HIS A 3 9.67 -15.85 -17.50
C HIS A 3 8.30 -16.11 -16.89
N PHE A 4 8.27 -16.27 -15.57
CA PHE A 4 7.03 -16.22 -14.79
C PHE A 4 6.52 -14.76 -14.82
N GLU A 5 5.63 -14.46 -15.75
CA GLU A 5 4.76 -13.29 -15.67
C GLU A 5 3.72 -13.56 -14.59
N GLN A 6 4.06 -13.24 -13.34
CA GLN A 6 3.04 -13.02 -12.32
C GLN A 6 2.42 -11.66 -12.59
N THR A 7 1.37 -11.65 -13.40
CA THR A 7 0.47 -10.52 -13.51
C THR A 7 -0.24 -10.35 -12.17
N ALA A 8 0.38 -9.58 -11.27
CA ALA A 8 -0.35 -9.01 -10.16
C ALA A 8 -1.53 -8.22 -10.73
N ASN A 9 -2.75 -8.48 -10.25
CA ASN A 9 -3.96 -7.72 -10.58
C ASN A 9 -3.84 -6.28 -10.04
N LEU A 10 -2.96 -5.50 -10.64
CA LEU A 10 -2.80 -4.08 -10.42
C LEU A 10 -3.71 -3.36 -11.39
N THR A 11 -4.94 -3.12 -11.00
CA THR A 11 -5.80 -2.21 -11.74
C THR A 11 -5.38 -0.78 -11.40
N SER A 12 -4.50 -0.23 -12.24
CA SER A 12 -4.14 1.20 -12.23
C SER A 12 -5.28 2.10 -12.74
N ASP A 13 -6.35 1.51 -13.25
CA ASP A 13 -7.57 2.20 -13.65
C ASP A 13 -8.70 1.81 -12.70
N ARG A 14 -9.06 2.73 -11.80
CA ARG A 14 -10.27 2.62 -10.99
C ARG A 14 -11.48 2.54 -11.91
N PRO A 15 -12.30 1.49 -11.89
CA PRO A 15 -13.68 1.65 -12.28
C PRO A 15 -14.35 2.49 -11.19
N ASP A 16 -14.74 3.71 -11.49
CA ASP A 16 -15.35 4.68 -10.56
C ASP A 16 -16.59 4.16 -9.82
N SER A 17 -17.20 3.06 -10.28
CA SER A 17 -18.42 2.49 -9.73
C SER A 17 -18.23 1.61 -8.49
N ASP A 18 -17.04 1.08 -8.22
CA ASP A 18 -16.81 0.05 -7.19
C ASP A 18 -15.91 0.50 -6.03
N CYS A 19 -15.49 1.77 -6.01
CA CYS A 19 -14.64 2.28 -4.94
C CYS A 19 -15.48 2.71 -3.73
N PRO A 20 -15.28 2.11 -2.55
CA PRO A 20 -15.92 2.60 -1.33
C PRO A 20 -15.57 4.06 -1.06
N LYS A 21 -16.54 4.84 -0.59
CA LYS A 21 -16.33 6.27 -0.25
C LYS A 21 -15.20 6.47 0.75
N GLU A 22 -14.99 5.50 1.65
CA GLU A 22 -13.93 5.48 2.65
C GLU A 22 -12.52 5.43 2.02
N LEU A 23 -12.41 4.93 0.79
CA LEU A 23 -11.17 4.84 0.03
C LEU A 23 -11.08 5.87 -1.11
N ALA A 24 -12.01 6.81 -1.19
CA ALA A 24 -12.08 7.78 -2.30
C ALA A 24 -10.80 8.61 -2.47
N HIS A 25 -10.11 8.92 -1.37
CA HIS A 25 -8.88 9.72 -1.37
C HIS A 25 -7.58 8.88 -1.32
N TYR A 26 -7.66 7.62 -1.74
CA TYR A 26 -6.49 6.75 -1.90
C TYR A 26 -6.23 6.53 -3.39
N PRO A 27 -5.06 6.94 -3.93
CA PRO A 27 -4.79 6.84 -5.37
C PRO A 27 -4.65 5.40 -5.85
N ILE A 28 -4.24 4.50 -4.97
CA ILE A 28 -4.10 3.08 -5.26
C ILE A 28 -5.00 2.28 -4.34
N MET A 29 -5.72 1.33 -4.93
CA MET A 29 -6.54 0.36 -4.22
C MET A 29 -6.09 -1.04 -4.61
N HIS A 30 -5.57 -1.79 -3.65
CA HIS A 30 -5.16 -3.18 -3.81
C HIS A 30 -6.27 -4.11 -3.33
N ARG A 31 -6.71 -5.02 -4.21
CA ARG A 31 -7.72 -6.02 -3.89
C ARG A 31 -7.04 -7.27 -3.35
N GLN A 32 -7.37 -7.67 -2.12
CA GLN A 32 -6.74 -8.77 -1.41
C GLN A 32 -7.78 -9.77 -0.92
N PRO A 33 -8.02 -10.88 -1.62
CA PRO A 33 -8.72 -12.02 -1.06
C PRO A 33 -7.91 -12.60 0.11
N ILE A 34 -8.56 -12.92 1.22
CA ILE A 34 -7.90 -13.64 2.32
C ILE A 34 -8.00 -15.14 2.10
N HIS A 35 -7.06 -15.88 2.68
CA HIS A 35 -7.01 -17.34 2.55
C HIS A 35 -7.32 -17.99 3.91
N TRP A 36 -7.96 -19.16 3.88
CA TRP A 36 -8.30 -19.87 5.11
C TRP A 36 -7.08 -20.14 6.02
N GLY A 37 -5.93 -20.46 5.46
CA GLY A 37 -4.68 -20.71 6.20
C GLY A 37 -4.06 -19.46 6.86
N GLU A 38 -4.64 -18.28 6.66
CA GLU A 38 -4.19 -17.03 7.28
C GLU A 38 -4.94 -16.71 8.58
N MET A 39 -5.90 -17.57 8.98
CA MET A 39 -6.61 -17.44 10.25
C MET A 39 -5.74 -17.89 11.42
N ASP A 40 -5.87 -17.22 12.54
CA ASP A 40 -5.25 -17.61 13.81
C ASP A 40 -6.12 -18.63 14.59
N ALA A 41 -5.67 -19.03 15.78
CA ALA A 41 -6.39 -19.98 16.63
C ALA A 41 -7.77 -19.48 17.11
N PHE A 42 -8.04 -18.18 17.00
CA PHE A 42 -9.32 -17.56 17.35
C PHE A 42 -10.23 -17.38 16.15
N ASN A 43 -9.86 -17.96 14.99
CA ASN A 43 -10.58 -17.86 13.72
C ASN A 43 -10.69 -16.41 13.22
N HIS A 44 -9.68 -15.61 13.48
CA HIS A 44 -9.52 -14.26 12.94
C HIS A 44 -8.30 -14.19 12.02
N LEU A 45 -8.33 -13.27 11.06
CA LEU A 45 -7.16 -12.99 10.24
C LEU A 45 -5.97 -12.63 11.15
N ASN A 46 -4.88 -13.39 11.03
CA ASN A 46 -3.71 -13.22 11.88
C ASN A 46 -3.13 -11.80 11.72
N ASN A 47 -2.82 -11.15 12.82
CA ASN A 47 -2.30 -9.77 12.84
C ASN A 47 -1.05 -9.57 11.98
N VAL A 48 -0.19 -10.58 11.84
CA VAL A 48 1.03 -10.52 11.00
C VAL A 48 0.69 -10.38 9.52
N VAL A 49 -0.44 -10.94 9.09
CA VAL A 49 -0.85 -10.95 7.68
C VAL A 49 -1.17 -9.54 7.16
N TYR A 50 -1.69 -8.66 8.02
CA TYR A 50 -1.96 -7.26 7.64
C TYR A 50 -0.70 -6.54 7.14
N TYR A 51 0.46 -6.80 7.75
CA TYR A 51 1.74 -6.22 7.30
C TYR A 51 2.17 -6.73 5.93
N ARG A 52 1.93 -8.01 5.63
CA ARG A 52 2.19 -8.60 4.32
C ARG A 52 1.30 -7.96 3.24
N TYR A 53 0.03 -7.75 3.56
CA TYR A 53 -0.89 -7.10 2.66
C TYR A 53 -0.52 -5.64 2.39
N ALA A 54 -0.11 -4.91 3.43
CA ALA A 54 0.41 -3.54 3.29
C ALA A 54 1.66 -3.50 2.40
N GLU A 55 2.55 -4.49 2.51
CA GLU A 55 3.73 -4.61 1.62
C GLU A 55 3.31 -4.77 0.17
N SER A 56 2.38 -5.67 -0.13
CA SER A 56 1.86 -5.88 -1.50
C SER A 56 1.24 -4.60 -2.06
N ALA A 57 0.42 -3.90 -1.28
CA ALA A 57 -0.19 -2.64 -1.68
C ALA A 57 0.85 -1.53 -1.92
N ARG A 58 1.90 -1.47 -1.09
CA ARG A 58 3.02 -0.52 -1.24
C ARG A 58 3.80 -0.75 -2.52
N ILE A 59 4.09 -2.01 -2.86
CA ILE A 59 4.74 -2.35 -4.13
C ILE A 59 3.90 -1.86 -5.29
N GLY A 60 2.58 -2.08 -5.27
CA GLY A 60 1.66 -1.56 -6.28
C GLY A 60 1.71 -0.03 -6.40
N TYR A 61 1.80 0.68 -5.30
CA TYR A 61 1.95 2.14 -5.28
C TYR A 61 3.27 2.58 -5.94
N LEU A 62 4.39 1.95 -5.59
CA LEU A 62 5.70 2.26 -6.17
C LEU A 62 5.75 1.92 -7.67
N GLN A 63 5.10 0.83 -8.09
CA GLN A 63 4.98 0.46 -9.51
C GLN A 63 4.18 1.51 -10.30
N ALA A 64 3.06 2.00 -9.75
CA ALA A 64 2.27 3.05 -10.39
C ALA A 64 3.05 4.37 -10.55
N LEU A 65 4.02 4.62 -9.69
CA LEU A 65 4.94 5.75 -9.81
C LEU A 65 6.10 5.49 -10.79
N GLY A 66 6.24 4.28 -11.34
CA GLY A 66 7.42 3.89 -12.12
C GLY A 66 8.71 3.89 -11.29
N MET A 67 8.58 3.65 -10.00
CA MET A 67 9.71 3.63 -9.04
C MET A 67 10.12 2.21 -8.62
N PHE A 68 9.52 1.18 -9.19
CA PHE A 68 9.84 -0.21 -8.90
C PHE A 68 10.48 -0.86 -10.14
N ASP A 69 11.67 -0.40 -10.49
CA ASP A 69 12.39 -0.78 -11.72
C ASP A 69 13.60 -1.72 -11.47
N GLY A 70 13.76 -2.20 -10.24
CA GLY A 70 14.87 -3.05 -9.81
C GLY A 70 16.18 -2.29 -9.47
N ASN A 71 16.25 -0.99 -9.73
CA ASN A 71 17.42 -0.16 -9.40
C ASN A 71 17.21 0.65 -8.12
N MET A 72 15.96 0.88 -7.73
CA MET A 72 15.66 1.62 -6.51
C MET A 72 15.78 0.72 -5.29
N VAL A 73 16.53 1.17 -4.30
CA VAL A 73 16.64 0.51 -3.00
C VAL A 73 15.84 1.31 -1.97
N THR A 74 14.88 0.65 -1.35
CA THR A 74 14.16 1.19 -0.19
C THR A 74 14.18 0.20 0.96
N VAL A 75 14.18 0.71 2.18
CA VAL A 75 14.07 -0.09 3.40
C VAL A 75 12.88 0.36 4.21
N LEU A 76 12.24 -0.59 4.88
CA LEU A 76 11.20 -0.32 5.84
C LEU A 76 11.84 0.09 7.17
N ALA A 77 11.65 1.35 7.57
CA ALA A 77 12.20 1.88 8.82
C ALA A 77 11.25 1.73 9.99
N GLN A 78 9.93 1.77 9.73
CA GLN A 78 8.90 1.65 10.74
C GLN A 78 7.63 1.08 10.11
N SER A 79 6.86 0.34 10.90
CA SER A 79 5.53 -0.13 10.51
C SER A 79 4.66 -0.26 11.76
N SER A 80 3.40 0.12 11.63
CA SER A 80 2.38 -0.01 12.69
C SER A 80 1.03 -0.37 12.07
N CYS A 81 0.18 -1.05 12.85
CA CYS A 81 -1.17 -1.40 12.44
C CYS A 81 -2.12 -1.28 13.63
N GLN A 82 -3.28 -0.69 13.40
CA GLN A 82 -4.39 -0.63 14.34
C GLN A 82 -5.51 -1.54 13.83
N TYR A 83 -5.95 -2.47 14.64
CA TYR A 83 -7.01 -3.43 14.35
C TYR A 83 -8.31 -2.93 14.96
N LEU A 84 -9.27 -2.53 14.10
CA LEU A 84 -10.52 -1.91 14.53
C LEU A 84 -11.66 -2.94 14.65
N ARG A 85 -11.65 -3.95 13.78
CA ARG A 85 -12.66 -5.01 13.74
C ARG A 85 -12.02 -6.33 13.34
N PRO A 86 -12.46 -7.47 13.89
CA PRO A 86 -11.98 -8.77 13.46
C PRO A 86 -12.41 -9.06 12.01
N VAL A 87 -11.53 -9.73 11.28
CA VAL A 87 -11.79 -10.21 9.92
C VAL A 87 -11.74 -11.73 9.92
N THR A 88 -12.68 -12.37 9.25
CA THR A 88 -12.78 -13.83 9.18
C THR A 88 -12.90 -14.29 7.73
N TYR A 89 -12.38 -15.46 7.42
CA TYR A 89 -12.56 -16.10 6.12
C TYR A 89 -14.01 -16.65 5.96
N PRO A 90 -14.64 -16.60 4.78
CA PRO A 90 -14.13 -15.97 3.55
C PRO A 90 -14.37 -14.45 3.50
N GLU A 91 -13.40 -13.70 2.99
CA GLU A 91 -13.46 -12.25 2.90
C GLU A 91 -12.55 -11.75 1.76
N THR A 92 -12.83 -10.56 1.28
CA THR A 92 -11.93 -9.77 0.43
C THR A 92 -11.74 -8.39 1.04
N LEU A 93 -10.50 -8.04 1.30
CA LEU A 93 -10.14 -6.71 1.74
C LEU A 93 -9.76 -5.83 0.54
N LEU A 94 -10.16 -4.57 0.58
CA LEU A 94 -9.68 -3.53 -0.31
C LEU A 94 -8.73 -2.63 0.49
N LEU A 95 -7.47 -2.58 0.07
CA LEU A 95 -6.46 -1.77 0.74
C LEU A 95 -6.24 -0.48 -0.05
N GLY A 96 -6.67 0.64 0.51
CA GLY A 96 -6.25 1.95 0.05
C GLY A 96 -4.84 2.24 0.53
N VAL A 97 -3.97 2.71 -0.35
CA VAL A 97 -2.63 3.17 0.00
C VAL A 97 -2.35 4.54 -0.60
N ARG A 98 -1.77 5.43 0.22
CA ARG A 98 -1.40 6.79 -0.18
C ARG A 98 -0.14 7.26 0.55
N CYS A 99 0.49 8.28 0.01
CA CYS A 99 1.55 9.00 0.69
C CYS A 99 0.94 10.02 1.66
N GLN A 100 1.14 9.83 2.96
CA GLN A 100 0.74 10.81 3.97
C GLN A 100 1.72 12.00 4.01
N ARG A 101 3.04 11.70 3.95
CA ARG A 101 4.10 12.71 4.00
C ARG A 101 5.30 12.29 3.14
N LEU A 102 5.80 13.24 2.37
CA LEU A 102 6.99 13.07 1.54
C LEU A 102 8.15 13.89 2.12
N GLY A 103 9.07 13.22 2.79
CA GLY A 103 10.31 13.81 3.31
C GLY A 103 11.39 13.95 2.23
N THR A 104 12.62 14.25 2.66
CA THR A 104 13.78 14.36 1.76
C THR A 104 14.19 13.00 1.21
N THR A 105 14.30 11.99 2.09
CA THR A 105 14.74 10.62 1.77
C THR A 105 13.71 9.57 2.14
N SER A 106 12.58 9.95 2.73
CA SER A 106 11.57 9.04 3.25
C SER A 106 10.17 9.34 2.72
N ILE A 107 9.32 8.31 2.72
CA ILE A 107 7.88 8.43 2.50
C ILE A 107 7.19 7.81 3.71
N VAL A 108 6.24 8.53 4.29
CA VAL A 108 5.29 7.98 5.26
C VAL A 108 4.07 7.56 4.46
N MET A 109 3.80 6.27 4.46
CA MET A 109 2.67 5.66 3.76
C MET A 109 1.55 5.35 4.74
N GLU A 110 0.33 5.63 4.33
CA GLU A 110 -0.88 5.33 5.08
C GLU A 110 -1.71 4.30 4.34
N TYR A 111 -2.27 3.35 5.09
CA TYR A 111 -3.11 2.27 4.58
C TYR A 111 -4.44 2.23 5.30
N SER A 112 -5.51 1.98 4.56
CA SER A 112 -6.83 1.65 5.11
C SER A 112 -7.30 0.33 4.54
N TYR A 113 -7.73 -0.57 5.41
CA TYR A 113 -8.26 -1.88 5.06
C TYR A 113 -9.77 -1.84 5.15
N TYR A 114 -10.43 -1.92 4.02
CA TYR A 114 -11.89 -1.97 3.92
C TYR A 114 -12.36 -3.41 3.71
N SER A 115 -13.27 -3.88 4.56
CA SER A 115 -13.91 -5.18 4.42
C SER A 115 -15.12 -5.08 3.51
N THR A 116 -15.15 -5.88 2.45
CA THR A 116 -16.32 -5.92 1.55
C THR A 116 -17.53 -6.56 2.20
N ALA A 117 -17.33 -7.53 3.10
CA ALA A 117 -18.41 -8.18 3.83
C ALA A 117 -19.01 -7.28 4.93
N GLN A 118 -18.15 -6.54 5.67
CA GLN A 118 -18.61 -5.66 6.76
C GLN A 118 -18.96 -4.25 6.26
N GLN A 119 -18.61 -3.90 5.02
CA GLN A 119 -18.77 -2.57 4.43
C GLN A 119 -18.22 -1.45 5.34
N ALA A 120 -17.01 -1.67 5.87
CA ALA A 120 -16.38 -0.77 6.82
C ALA A 120 -14.86 -0.90 6.80
N ILE A 121 -14.16 0.14 7.29
CA ILE A 121 -12.73 0.07 7.61
C ILE A 121 -12.55 -0.85 8.83
N VAL A 122 -11.73 -1.87 8.68
CA VAL A 122 -11.45 -2.89 9.70
C VAL A 122 -10.06 -2.76 10.32
N ALA A 123 -9.15 -2.10 9.63
CA ALA A 123 -7.82 -1.78 10.15
C ALA A 123 -7.25 -0.55 9.45
N THR A 124 -6.28 0.10 10.09
CA THR A 124 -5.44 1.13 9.49
C THR A 124 -3.97 0.83 9.79
N ALA A 125 -3.08 1.25 8.91
CA ALA A 125 -1.65 1.04 9.11
C ALA A 125 -0.84 2.23 8.60
N GLU A 126 0.38 2.34 9.10
CA GLU A 126 1.36 3.31 8.65
C GLU A 126 2.71 2.60 8.44
N ALA A 127 3.45 3.03 7.44
CA ALA A 127 4.81 2.57 7.22
C ALA A 127 5.70 3.73 6.81
N VAL A 128 6.93 3.73 7.30
CA VAL A 128 7.97 4.66 6.88
C VAL A 128 8.98 3.90 6.04
N ILE A 129 9.09 4.26 4.77
CA ILE A 129 10.15 3.75 3.88
C ILE A 129 11.21 4.83 3.68
N VAL A 130 12.46 4.39 3.60
CA VAL A 130 13.61 5.27 3.38
C VAL A 130 14.31 4.83 2.11
N ARG A 131 14.59 5.78 1.22
CA ARG A 131 15.37 5.54 0.02
C ARG A 131 16.85 5.49 0.35
N LEU A 132 17.52 4.49 -0.19
CA LEU A 132 18.97 4.31 -0.07
C LEU A 132 19.64 4.32 -1.44
N GLU A 133 20.93 4.57 -1.44
CA GLU A 133 21.77 4.32 -2.60
C GLU A 133 21.90 2.82 -2.88
N SER A 134 22.43 2.47 -4.04
CA SER A 134 22.64 1.06 -4.45
C SER A 134 23.53 0.27 -3.49
N ASN A 135 24.34 0.95 -2.68
CA ASN A 135 25.16 0.33 -1.64
C ASN A 135 24.33 -0.15 -0.42
N GLY A 136 23.04 0.21 -0.36
CA GLY A 136 22.12 -0.18 0.72
C GLY A 136 22.41 0.45 2.08
N LYS A 137 23.23 1.50 2.16
CA LYS A 137 23.65 2.14 3.42
C LYS A 137 23.31 3.64 3.47
N ASP A 138 23.70 4.37 2.43
CA ASP A 138 23.58 5.83 2.42
C ASP A 138 22.18 6.25 1.95
N LYS A 139 21.61 7.25 2.63
CA LYS A 139 20.29 7.77 2.26
C LYS A 139 20.39 8.60 0.98
N LEU A 140 19.45 8.36 0.07
CA LEU A 140 19.37 9.05 -1.21
C LEU A 140 18.09 9.92 -1.27
N PRO A 141 18.23 11.23 -1.51
CA PRO A 141 17.07 12.11 -1.68
C PRO A 141 16.19 11.69 -2.88
N TRP A 142 14.88 11.89 -2.75
CA TRP A 142 13.96 11.77 -3.87
C TRP A 142 14.26 12.86 -4.89
N THR A 143 14.39 12.48 -6.16
CA THR A 143 14.61 13.43 -7.25
C THR A 143 13.38 14.30 -7.47
N LYS A 144 13.56 15.46 -8.10
CA LYS A 144 12.46 16.35 -8.45
C LYS A 144 11.39 15.62 -9.27
N ALA A 145 11.80 14.85 -10.28
CA ALA A 145 10.89 14.10 -11.13
C ALA A 145 10.08 13.03 -10.37
N GLU A 146 10.70 12.35 -9.41
CA GLU A 146 10.01 11.37 -8.55
C GLU A 146 8.98 12.05 -7.64
N ARG A 147 9.34 13.18 -7.04
CA ARG A 147 8.43 13.99 -6.23
C ARG A 147 7.23 14.48 -7.04
N GLU A 148 7.46 15.02 -8.23
CA GLU A 148 6.40 15.49 -9.14
C GLU A 148 5.45 14.37 -9.52
N ARG A 149 5.96 13.18 -9.86
CA ARG A 149 5.11 12.00 -10.16
C ARG A 149 4.25 11.59 -8.98
N LEU A 150 4.82 11.60 -7.77
CA LEU A 150 4.08 11.26 -6.55
C LEU A 150 2.96 12.27 -6.30
N PHE A 151 3.23 13.56 -6.33
CA PHE A 151 2.20 14.59 -6.15
C PHE A 151 1.11 14.49 -7.23
N ALA A 152 1.48 14.28 -8.49
CA ALA A 152 0.52 14.12 -9.58
C ALA A 152 -0.39 12.88 -9.40
N LEU A 153 0.12 11.79 -8.84
CA LEU A 153 -0.67 10.60 -8.53
C LEU A 153 -1.69 10.90 -7.41
N GLU A 154 -1.26 11.53 -6.33
CA GLU A 154 -2.09 11.84 -5.17
C GLU A 154 -3.17 12.90 -5.50
N GLU A 155 -2.83 13.88 -6.32
CA GLU A 155 -3.76 14.93 -6.75
C GLU A 155 -4.97 14.39 -7.54
N LYS A 156 -4.82 13.28 -8.26
CA LYS A 156 -5.93 12.62 -8.99
C LYS A 156 -7.12 12.28 -8.09
N VAL A 157 -6.88 12.08 -6.80
CA VAL A 157 -7.91 11.74 -5.80
C VAL A 157 -8.15 12.88 -4.79
N GLY A 158 -7.66 14.08 -5.09
CA GLY A 158 -7.82 15.26 -4.24
C GLY A 158 -7.03 15.18 -2.92
N HIS A 159 -5.95 14.38 -2.89
CA HIS A 159 -5.08 14.29 -1.73
C HIS A 159 -3.76 15.04 -1.97
N VAL A 160 -3.26 15.74 -0.96
CA VAL A 160 -1.98 16.45 -1.02
C VAL A 160 -1.11 15.98 0.14
N PRO A 161 -0.02 15.24 -0.14
CA PRO A 161 0.92 14.83 0.90
C PRO A 161 1.55 16.00 1.64
N LYS A 162 1.77 15.85 2.93
CA LYS A 162 2.57 16.80 3.71
C LYS A 162 4.05 16.71 3.25
N THR A 163 4.78 17.80 3.35
CA THR A 163 6.22 17.86 3.08
C THR A 163 7.00 18.13 4.37
#